data_4fbcea42b5d5697136535e3956082da6
#
_entry.id   4fbcea42b5d5697136535e3956082da6
#
_cell.length_a   1.000
_cell.length_b   1.000
_cell.length_c   1.000
_cell.angle_alpha   90.00
_cell.angle_beta   90.00
_cell.angle_gamma   90.00
#
_symmetry.space_group_name_H-M   'P 1'
#
loop_
_entity.id
_entity.type
_entity.pdbx_description
1 polymer ?
#
loop_
_entity_poly.entity_id
_entity_poly.type
_entity_poly.pdbx_seq_one_letter_code
_entity_poly.pdbx_strand_id
1 'polypeptide(L)'
;MGVSLNIMKRELEAMGNVSISSDGSLNFENARLYLGESSIAGDDILYVCSTSEDCESVRGYGRHAAFVDHHATKPDQTAVLSVTGGEGTLQVFNALLEIFYRFGMWERDMDAVLGRGGGLQELMDVSEKMLRNNVVVVDPALKLLAYTKGTPCDDPITMELIGHGYHTEENIRKFQLHKRFKPWAKEDGFIVNDTLSICKYVTVVRSFKTKTSFSLIVVMMCNKLSPCDYLYDTFDLFLSRVKRIAEREYPEDKPSGNAVDTFLHDLLLGREGNEAIIRERCKLVGIPPEARFCLFAIPVTEDMSPSRLLSDLATMVAPAKVVLFDGCVTVLCFNCLSPQCALHCEVGSCPRGHKSISSRINELMEKMDLICGRSSKFTNLAKASIAYRQAREAARLGAKAKPGAHKLPISFNWSRIFSFDRAQIAFIADKMGDDLPLLNSTYASVVVRSIAKDDAERGTDNYQFLYEYLMCERRANIVAEKLHMHRNNVKYRIDRIEGAYGIDTSDPALRFALLFAYRFDDIEIMQNAQ
;
A
#
# COMPACT_ATOMS: atom_id res chain seq x y z
N MET A 1 -21.79 -20.95 -11.04
CA MET A 1 -20.49 -21.67 -10.94
C MET A 1 -20.79 -22.98 -10.25
N GLY A 2 -20.21 -24.10 -10.73
CA GLY A 2 -20.65 -25.43 -10.34
C GLY A 2 -19.66 -26.17 -9.44
N VAL A 3 -20.07 -27.32 -8.97
CA VAL A 3 -19.26 -28.26 -8.18
C VAL A 3 -18.60 -29.25 -9.13
N SER A 4 -17.29 -29.49 -8.97
CA SER A 4 -16.53 -30.42 -9.84
C SER A 4 -16.79 -31.89 -9.51
N LEU A 5 -16.56 -32.76 -10.50
CA LEU A 5 -16.61 -34.22 -10.28
C LEU A 5 -15.60 -34.67 -9.23
N ASN A 6 -14.44 -34.04 -9.14
CA ASN A 6 -13.46 -34.39 -8.07
C ASN A 6 -14.02 -34.11 -6.68
N ILE A 7 -14.75 -33.00 -6.50
CA ILE A 7 -15.43 -32.68 -5.24
C ILE A 7 -16.52 -33.74 -4.96
N MET A 8 -17.38 -34.03 -5.96
CA MET A 8 -18.44 -35.00 -5.80
C MET A 8 -17.89 -36.38 -5.46
N LYS A 9 -16.86 -36.84 -6.19
CA LYS A 9 -16.19 -38.11 -5.91
C LYS A 9 -15.79 -38.21 -4.46
N ARG A 10 -15.03 -37.23 -3.96
CA ARG A 10 -14.50 -37.27 -2.59
C ARG A 10 -15.60 -37.28 -1.52
N GLU A 11 -16.65 -36.48 -1.74
CA GLU A 11 -17.77 -36.38 -0.79
C GLU A 11 -18.66 -37.61 -0.79
N LEU A 12 -18.73 -38.34 -1.90
CA LEU A 12 -19.52 -39.58 -2.04
C LEU A 12 -18.75 -40.86 -1.69
N GLU A 13 -17.44 -40.83 -1.43
CA GLU A 13 -16.62 -42.01 -1.13
C GLU A 13 -17.15 -42.83 0.07
N ALA A 14 -17.85 -42.19 1.00
CA ALA A 14 -18.47 -42.90 2.14
C ALA A 14 -19.74 -43.70 1.74
N MET A 15 -20.28 -43.48 0.54
CA MET A 15 -21.55 -44.03 0.07
C MET A 15 -21.38 -45.21 -0.87
N GLY A 16 -20.14 -45.54 -1.26
CA GLY A 16 -19.85 -46.67 -2.15
C GLY A 16 -18.52 -46.51 -2.88
N ASN A 17 -18.26 -47.34 -3.87
CA ASN A 17 -17.10 -47.24 -4.73
C ASN A 17 -17.37 -46.18 -5.79
N VAL A 18 -16.67 -45.02 -5.70
CA VAL A 18 -16.86 -43.88 -6.59
C VAL A 18 -15.75 -43.83 -7.63
N SER A 19 -16.12 -43.75 -8.89
CA SER A 19 -15.19 -43.60 -10.01
C SER A 19 -15.64 -42.48 -10.96
N ILE A 20 -14.67 -41.84 -11.61
CA ILE A 20 -14.85 -40.83 -12.65
C ILE A 20 -14.31 -41.41 -13.95
N SER A 21 -15.10 -41.33 -15.05
CA SER A 21 -14.69 -41.78 -16.38
C SER A 21 -14.30 -40.64 -17.34
N SER A 22 -14.37 -39.39 -16.86
CA SER A 22 -14.09 -38.17 -17.65
C SER A 22 -13.13 -37.26 -16.90
N ASP A 23 -12.91 -36.04 -17.43
CA ASP A 23 -12.14 -35.01 -16.74
C ASP A 23 -12.83 -34.64 -15.41
N GLY A 24 -12.12 -34.88 -14.31
CA GLY A 24 -12.59 -34.58 -12.95
C GLY A 24 -12.89 -33.13 -12.69
N SER A 25 -12.38 -32.22 -13.52
CA SER A 25 -12.62 -30.76 -13.43
C SER A 25 -13.96 -30.32 -14.03
N LEU A 26 -14.74 -31.21 -14.67
CA LEU A 26 -16.10 -30.88 -15.12
C LEU A 26 -16.97 -30.44 -13.95
N ASN A 27 -17.70 -29.33 -14.15
CA ASN A 27 -18.51 -28.69 -13.13
C ASN A 27 -20.00 -28.78 -13.46
N PHE A 28 -20.81 -28.96 -12.42
CA PHE A 28 -22.26 -29.00 -12.51
C PHE A 28 -22.88 -28.05 -11.47
N GLU A 29 -24.00 -27.43 -11.82
CA GLU A 29 -24.71 -26.52 -10.92
C GLU A 29 -25.79 -27.25 -10.10
N ASN A 30 -26.26 -28.41 -10.55
CA ASN A 30 -27.31 -29.17 -9.89
C ASN A 30 -27.29 -30.66 -10.32
N ALA A 31 -28.04 -31.47 -9.61
CA ALA A 31 -28.36 -32.84 -10.02
C ALA A 31 -29.87 -33.04 -10.20
N ARG A 32 -30.25 -33.95 -11.11
CA ARG A 32 -31.64 -34.39 -11.30
C ARG A 32 -31.69 -35.88 -11.45
N LEU A 33 -32.76 -36.49 -10.93
CA LEU A 33 -33.08 -37.88 -11.27
C LEU A 33 -33.53 -37.95 -12.74
N TYR A 34 -32.98 -38.89 -13.49
CA TYR A 34 -33.46 -39.20 -14.82
C TYR A 34 -34.77 -40.00 -14.74
N LEU A 35 -35.84 -39.45 -15.28
CA LEU A 35 -37.18 -40.05 -15.26
C LEU A 35 -37.74 -40.17 -16.71
N GLY A 36 -36.84 -40.36 -17.67
CA GLY A 36 -37.18 -40.39 -19.10
C GLY A 36 -36.86 -39.06 -19.81
N GLU A 37 -37.03 -39.02 -21.13
CA GLU A 37 -36.61 -37.91 -21.99
C GLU A 37 -37.17 -36.55 -21.60
N SER A 38 -38.40 -36.51 -21.10
CA SER A 38 -39.04 -35.28 -20.64
C SER A 38 -38.39 -34.64 -19.43
N SER A 39 -37.49 -35.36 -18.72
CA SER A 39 -36.75 -34.83 -17.56
C SER A 39 -35.48 -34.04 -17.96
N ILE A 40 -35.06 -34.14 -19.22
CA ILE A 40 -33.84 -33.52 -19.70
C ILE A 40 -34.02 -32.00 -19.86
N ALA A 41 -33.14 -31.22 -19.18
CA ALA A 41 -33.11 -29.77 -19.20
C ALA A 41 -31.61 -29.32 -19.30
N GLY A 42 -31.22 -28.16 -19.11
CA GLY A 42 -29.89 -27.50 -19.09
C GLY A 42 -28.61 -28.35 -19.21
N ASP A 43 -27.56 -27.72 -19.64
CA ASP A 43 -26.24 -28.37 -19.87
C ASP A 43 -25.45 -28.59 -18.58
N ASP A 44 -25.71 -27.78 -17.55
CA ASP A 44 -24.97 -27.76 -16.28
C ASP A 44 -25.60 -28.68 -15.21
N ILE A 45 -26.41 -29.68 -15.65
CA ILE A 45 -27.12 -30.61 -14.77
C ILE A 45 -26.51 -32.01 -14.89
N LEU A 46 -26.20 -32.61 -13.75
CA LEU A 46 -25.79 -34.02 -13.64
C LEU A 46 -27.05 -34.88 -13.49
N TYR A 47 -27.31 -35.77 -14.44
CA TYR A 47 -28.47 -36.67 -14.39
C TYR A 47 -28.15 -37.97 -13.68
N VAL A 48 -28.84 -38.26 -12.60
CA VAL A 48 -28.63 -39.47 -11.80
C VAL A 48 -29.50 -40.60 -12.36
N CYS A 49 -28.86 -41.65 -12.83
CA CYS A 49 -29.44 -42.82 -13.50
C CYS A 49 -29.18 -44.07 -12.68
N SER A 50 -30.15 -45.00 -12.69
CA SER A 50 -30.02 -46.29 -12.00
C SER A 50 -29.68 -47.45 -12.95
N THR A 51 -29.75 -47.25 -14.27
CA THR A 51 -29.40 -48.25 -15.28
C THR A 51 -28.43 -47.70 -16.32
N SER A 52 -27.66 -48.59 -16.97
CA SER A 52 -26.77 -48.21 -18.06
C SER A 52 -27.54 -47.68 -19.30
N GLU A 53 -28.73 -48.21 -19.56
CA GLU A 53 -29.60 -47.75 -20.65
C GLU A 53 -30.03 -46.28 -20.47
N ASP A 54 -30.35 -45.89 -19.22
CA ASP A 54 -30.64 -44.50 -18.87
C ASP A 54 -29.45 -43.60 -19.09
N CYS A 55 -28.23 -44.04 -18.71
CA CYS A 55 -27.02 -43.29 -18.95
C CYS A 55 -26.72 -43.09 -20.44
N GLU A 56 -26.92 -44.14 -21.25
CA GLU A 56 -26.80 -44.04 -22.71
C GLU A 56 -27.81 -43.05 -23.29
N SER A 57 -29.05 -43.09 -22.83
CA SER A 57 -30.09 -42.16 -23.23
C SER A 57 -29.71 -40.71 -22.92
N VAL A 58 -29.28 -40.40 -21.71
CA VAL A 58 -28.81 -39.08 -21.30
C VAL A 58 -27.63 -38.60 -22.17
N ARG A 59 -26.66 -39.50 -22.41
CA ARG A 59 -25.54 -39.21 -23.32
C ARG A 59 -25.98 -38.96 -24.75
N GLY A 60 -27.00 -39.68 -25.26
CA GLY A 60 -27.59 -39.48 -26.58
C GLY A 60 -28.12 -38.06 -26.80
N TYR A 61 -28.52 -37.38 -25.72
CA TYR A 61 -28.91 -35.96 -25.74
C TYR A 61 -27.76 -35.00 -25.51
N GLY A 62 -26.50 -35.48 -25.50
CA GLY A 62 -25.33 -34.68 -25.25
C GLY A 62 -25.21 -34.18 -23.82
N ARG A 63 -25.78 -34.91 -22.84
CA ARG A 63 -25.78 -34.57 -21.41
C ARG A 63 -24.92 -35.56 -20.62
N HIS A 64 -24.66 -35.22 -19.35
CA HIS A 64 -23.79 -35.98 -18.46
C HIS A 64 -24.62 -36.77 -17.44
N ALA A 65 -24.32 -38.07 -17.31
CA ALA A 65 -24.97 -38.96 -16.40
C ALA A 65 -24.07 -39.37 -15.20
N ALA A 66 -24.68 -39.52 -14.03
CA ALA A 66 -24.13 -40.23 -12.90
C ALA A 66 -24.82 -41.57 -12.79
N PHE A 67 -24.09 -42.65 -12.93
CA PHE A 67 -24.56 -44.03 -12.72
C PHE A 67 -24.54 -44.41 -11.24
N VAL A 68 -25.65 -44.87 -10.71
CA VAL A 68 -25.75 -45.30 -9.30
C VAL A 68 -26.48 -46.63 -9.22
N ASP A 69 -25.74 -47.68 -8.89
CA ASP A 69 -26.29 -49.00 -8.69
C ASP A 69 -25.57 -49.74 -7.53
N HIS A 70 -26.30 -50.00 -6.45
CA HIS A 70 -25.79 -50.66 -5.26
C HIS A 70 -25.46 -52.16 -5.47
N HIS A 71 -25.96 -52.78 -6.55
CA HIS A 71 -25.64 -54.16 -6.93
C HIS A 71 -24.49 -54.25 -7.94
N ALA A 72 -24.15 -53.15 -8.62
CA ALA A 72 -23.08 -53.18 -9.59
C ALA A 72 -21.71 -53.28 -8.93
N THR A 73 -20.84 -54.08 -9.53
CA THR A 73 -19.44 -54.26 -9.09
C THR A 73 -18.47 -53.51 -9.98
N LYS A 74 -18.94 -52.95 -11.10
CA LYS A 74 -18.12 -52.20 -12.07
C LYS A 74 -18.77 -50.85 -12.42
N PRO A 75 -17.97 -49.82 -12.65
CA PRO A 75 -18.47 -48.51 -13.11
C PRO A 75 -19.06 -48.62 -14.52
N ASP A 76 -20.02 -47.76 -14.81
CA ASP A 76 -20.54 -47.59 -16.17
C ASP A 76 -19.61 -46.66 -16.97
N GLN A 77 -19.27 -47.06 -18.21
CA GLN A 77 -18.35 -46.31 -19.06
C GLN A 77 -19.03 -45.14 -19.82
N THR A 78 -20.35 -45.10 -19.83
CA THR A 78 -21.12 -44.04 -20.47
C THR A 78 -21.39 -42.89 -19.51
N ALA A 79 -21.36 -43.14 -18.21
CA ALA A 79 -21.53 -42.15 -17.17
C ALA A 79 -20.20 -41.44 -16.83
N VAL A 80 -20.27 -40.13 -16.53
CA VAL A 80 -19.09 -39.35 -16.09
C VAL A 80 -18.73 -39.64 -14.61
N LEU A 81 -19.70 -40.03 -13.79
CA LEU A 81 -19.55 -40.41 -12.40
C LEU A 81 -20.26 -41.75 -12.19
N SER A 82 -19.65 -42.67 -11.47
CA SER A 82 -20.29 -43.92 -11.09
C SER A 82 -20.14 -44.20 -9.61
N VAL A 83 -21.23 -44.57 -8.94
CA VAL A 83 -21.27 -45.01 -7.52
C VAL A 83 -21.82 -46.42 -7.48
N THR A 84 -21.01 -47.39 -7.05
CA THR A 84 -21.34 -48.82 -7.10
C THR A 84 -21.10 -49.49 -5.76
N GLY A 85 -21.86 -50.55 -5.47
CA GLY A 85 -21.63 -51.42 -4.29
C GLY A 85 -21.85 -50.72 -2.94
N GLY A 86 -22.72 -49.73 -2.87
CA GLY A 86 -22.97 -48.96 -1.65
C GLY A 86 -24.44 -48.59 -1.48
N GLU A 87 -24.70 -47.31 -1.25
CA GLU A 87 -26.03 -46.74 -1.06
C GLU A 87 -26.85 -46.73 -2.38
N GLY A 88 -28.18 -46.70 -2.27
CA GLY A 88 -29.07 -46.69 -3.41
C GLY A 88 -29.17 -45.30 -4.08
N THR A 89 -29.82 -45.28 -5.27
CA THR A 89 -29.90 -44.06 -6.13
C THR A 89 -30.47 -42.85 -5.43
N LEU A 90 -31.52 -42.98 -4.61
CA LEU A 90 -32.12 -41.86 -3.88
C LEU A 90 -31.21 -41.28 -2.80
N GLN A 91 -30.48 -42.14 -2.08
CA GLN A 91 -29.54 -41.73 -1.03
C GLN A 91 -28.39 -40.93 -1.68
N VAL A 92 -27.80 -41.44 -2.77
CA VAL A 92 -26.74 -40.74 -3.52
C VAL A 92 -27.24 -39.44 -4.12
N PHE A 93 -28.46 -39.43 -4.69
CA PHE A 93 -29.07 -38.21 -5.21
C PHE A 93 -29.24 -37.13 -4.13
N ASN A 94 -29.77 -37.50 -2.95
CA ASN A 94 -29.90 -36.57 -1.84
C ASN A 94 -28.54 -36.07 -1.35
N ALA A 95 -27.52 -36.92 -1.32
CA ALA A 95 -26.15 -36.50 -0.98
C ALA A 95 -25.59 -35.51 -2.01
N LEU A 96 -25.83 -35.73 -3.29
CA LEU A 96 -25.45 -34.75 -4.35
C LEU A 96 -26.16 -33.40 -4.15
N LEU A 97 -27.45 -33.40 -3.86
CA LEU A 97 -28.18 -32.14 -3.57
C LEU A 97 -27.61 -31.44 -2.33
N GLU A 98 -27.23 -32.17 -1.29
CA GLU A 98 -26.60 -31.60 -0.10
C GLU A 98 -25.22 -31.00 -0.42
N ILE A 99 -24.42 -31.64 -1.29
CA ILE A 99 -23.15 -31.14 -1.75
C ILE A 99 -23.36 -29.82 -2.50
N PHE A 100 -24.29 -29.78 -3.50
CA PHE A 100 -24.60 -28.55 -4.23
C PHE A 100 -25.09 -27.43 -3.31
N TYR A 101 -25.96 -27.74 -2.36
CA TYR A 101 -26.48 -26.76 -1.42
C TYR A 101 -25.33 -26.16 -0.57
N ARG A 102 -24.47 -26.99 -0.01
CA ARG A 102 -23.38 -26.59 0.87
C ARG A 102 -22.34 -25.73 0.13
N PHE A 103 -21.93 -26.16 -1.07
CA PHE A 103 -21.00 -25.38 -1.89
C PHE A 103 -21.63 -24.09 -2.40
N GLY A 104 -22.89 -24.12 -2.83
CA GLY A 104 -23.63 -22.94 -3.26
C GLY A 104 -23.86 -21.91 -2.13
N MET A 105 -24.07 -22.38 -0.88
CA MET A 105 -24.12 -21.50 0.29
C MET A 105 -22.77 -20.85 0.54
N TRP A 106 -21.68 -21.61 0.51
CA TRP A 106 -20.34 -21.09 0.68
C TRP A 106 -19.97 -20.05 -0.38
N GLU A 107 -20.28 -20.29 -1.64
CA GLU A 107 -20.06 -19.31 -2.71
C GLU A 107 -20.83 -18.00 -2.44
N ARG A 108 -22.10 -18.10 -2.05
CA ARG A 108 -22.90 -16.92 -1.68
C ARG A 108 -22.34 -16.15 -0.50
N ASP A 109 -21.82 -16.83 0.52
CA ASP A 109 -21.19 -16.21 1.67
C ASP A 109 -19.90 -15.48 1.28
N MET A 110 -19.06 -16.08 0.44
CA MET A 110 -17.88 -15.43 -0.12
C MET A 110 -18.22 -14.20 -0.98
N ASP A 111 -19.22 -14.34 -1.84
CA ASP A 111 -19.66 -13.22 -2.71
C ASP A 111 -20.32 -12.10 -1.90
N ALA A 112 -21.00 -12.41 -0.79
CA ALA A 112 -21.51 -11.41 0.14
C ALA A 112 -20.39 -10.62 0.82
N VAL A 113 -19.28 -11.29 1.20
CA VAL A 113 -18.08 -10.60 1.70
C VAL A 113 -17.53 -9.61 0.67
N LEU A 114 -17.39 -10.04 -0.58
CA LEU A 114 -16.93 -9.18 -1.68
C LEU A 114 -17.87 -8.00 -1.93
N GLY A 115 -19.18 -8.25 -1.94
CA GLY A 115 -20.21 -7.24 -2.23
C GLY A 115 -20.27 -6.10 -1.22
N ARG A 116 -19.96 -6.37 0.06
CA ARG A 116 -19.87 -5.33 1.11
C ARG A 116 -18.47 -4.71 1.27
N GLY A 117 -17.53 -5.05 0.39
CA GLY A 117 -16.16 -4.55 0.45
C GLY A 117 -15.30 -5.20 1.55
N GLY A 118 -15.70 -6.39 2.05
CA GLY A 118 -14.97 -7.13 3.07
C GLY A 118 -13.56 -7.53 2.65
N GLY A 119 -12.69 -7.77 3.64
CA GLY A 119 -11.27 -8.06 3.45
C GLY A 119 -10.92 -9.55 3.44
N LEU A 120 -9.62 -9.85 3.32
CA LEU A 120 -9.09 -11.21 3.26
C LEU A 120 -9.42 -12.04 4.50
N GLN A 121 -9.40 -11.46 5.70
CA GLN A 121 -9.71 -12.20 6.92
C GLN A 121 -11.19 -12.61 7.00
N GLU A 122 -12.11 -11.72 6.59
CA GLU A 122 -13.54 -12.06 6.56
C GLU A 122 -13.82 -13.17 5.53
N LEU A 123 -13.16 -13.12 4.37
CA LEU A 123 -13.24 -14.17 3.36
C LEU A 123 -12.69 -15.51 3.91
N MET A 124 -11.60 -15.47 4.67
CA MET A 124 -11.02 -16.65 5.33
C MET A 124 -11.98 -17.24 6.37
N ASP A 125 -12.58 -16.39 7.23
CA ASP A 125 -13.47 -16.81 8.31
C ASP A 125 -14.71 -17.56 7.77
N VAL A 126 -15.30 -17.13 6.65
CA VAL A 126 -16.43 -17.86 6.01
C VAL A 126 -16.00 -19.12 5.25
N SER A 127 -14.72 -19.24 4.90
CA SER A 127 -14.20 -20.34 4.07
C SER A 127 -13.52 -21.45 4.86
N GLU A 128 -13.16 -21.22 6.10
CA GLU A 128 -12.31 -22.10 6.90
C GLU A 128 -12.83 -23.54 6.97
N LYS A 129 -14.15 -23.73 7.17
CA LYS A 129 -14.77 -25.06 7.25
C LYS A 129 -14.65 -25.86 5.95
N MET A 130 -14.71 -25.16 4.81
CA MET A 130 -14.63 -25.79 3.48
C MET A 130 -13.18 -26.09 3.09
N LEU A 131 -12.23 -25.24 3.49
CA LEU A 131 -10.81 -25.43 3.21
C LEU A 131 -10.20 -26.60 3.99
N ARG A 132 -10.76 -26.96 5.14
CA ARG A 132 -10.37 -28.09 6.03
C ARG A 132 -8.94 -28.03 6.57
N ASN A 133 -7.98 -27.48 5.82
CA ASN A 133 -6.58 -27.30 6.19
C ASN A 133 -6.31 -25.92 6.76
N ASN A 134 -5.17 -25.75 7.43
CA ASN A 134 -4.71 -24.43 7.83
C ASN A 134 -4.24 -23.65 6.62
N VAL A 135 -4.71 -22.41 6.49
CA VAL A 135 -4.37 -21.50 5.39
C VAL A 135 -3.90 -20.17 5.95
N VAL A 136 -2.83 -19.63 5.38
CA VAL A 136 -2.32 -18.29 5.68
C VAL A 136 -2.18 -17.49 4.39
N VAL A 137 -2.40 -16.18 4.47
CA VAL A 137 -2.18 -15.23 3.38
C VAL A 137 -1.14 -14.21 3.84
N VAL A 138 -0.11 -14.03 3.04
CA VAL A 138 0.96 -13.07 3.33
C VAL A 138 1.18 -12.11 2.15
N ASP A 139 1.65 -10.89 2.47
CA ASP A 139 2.07 -9.91 1.49
C ASP A 139 3.50 -10.18 0.96
N PRO A 140 3.99 -9.44 -0.06
CA PRO A 140 5.37 -9.58 -0.56
C PRO A 140 6.45 -9.31 0.50
N ALA A 141 6.15 -8.56 1.55
CA ALA A 141 7.05 -8.35 2.67
C ALA A 141 6.90 -9.42 3.77
N LEU A 142 6.14 -10.50 3.47
CA LEU A 142 5.91 -11.66 4.34
C LEU A 142 5.22 -11.32 5.66
N LYS A 143 4.39 -10.26 5.66
CA LYS A 143 3.46 -9.91 6.73
C LYS A 143 2.19 -10.75 6.59
N LEU A 144 1.69 -11.26 7.70
CA LEU A 144 0.42 -11.99 7.76
C LEU A 144 -0.76 -11.03 7.51
N LEU A 145 -1.62 -11.39 6.55
CA LEU A 145 -2.81 -10.62 6.20
C LEU A 145 -4.09 -11.32 6.67
N ALA A 146 -4.14 -12.66 6.55
CA ALA A 146 -5.27 -13.47 6.98
C ALA A 146 -4.83 -14.91 7.28
N TYR A 147 -5.56 -15.59 8.15
CA TYR A 147 -5.32 -17.00 8.46
C TYR A 147 -6.60 -17.69 8.99
N THR A 148 -6.64 -19.02 8.93
CA THR A 148 -7.70 -19.85 9.52
C THR A 148 -7.54 -19.90 11.03
N LYS A 149 -8.48 -19.32 11.79
CA LYS A 149 -8.40 -19.17 13.25
C LYS A 149 -8.83 -20.42 14.01
N GLY A 150 -9.84 -21.12 13.52
CA GLY A 150 -10.41 -22.30 14.16
C GLY A 150 -9.75 -23.61 13.74
N THR A 151 -8.81 -23.59 12.78
CA THR A 151 -8.06 -24.77 12.33
C THR A 151 -6.71 -24.81 13.03
N PRO A 152 -6.50 -25.66 14.04
CA PRO A 152 -5.23 -25.74 14.74
C PRO A 152 -4.08 -26.09 13.79
N CYS A 153 -2.97 -25.41 13.97
CA CYS A 153 -1.72 -25.67 13.26
C CYS A 153 -0.60 -25.84 14.29
N ASP A 154 0.19 -26.90 14.17
CA ASP A 154 1.35 -27.18 15.01
C ASP A 154 2.67 -27.14 14.23
N ASP A 155 2.64 -26.49 13.05
CA ASP A 155 3.84 -26.18 12.30
C ASP A 155 4.56 -24.97 12.91
N PRO A 156 5.85 -25.11 13.33
CA PRO A 156 6.55 -24.05 14.06
C PRO A 156 6.62 -22.73 13.32
N ILE A 157 6.87 -22.76 12.00
CA ILE A 157 6.99 -21.55 11.17
C ILE A 157 5.64 -20.84 11.07
N THR A 158 4.56 -21.59 10.91
CA THR A 158 3.20 -21.03 10.85
C THR A 158 2.77 -20.49 12.21
N MET A 159 3.11 -21.16 13.31
CA MET A 159 2.82 -20.68 14.67
C MET A 159 3.57 -19.36 14.96
N GLU A 160 4.84 -19.27 14.60
CA GLU A 160 5.60 -18.01 14.71
C GLU A 160 4.99 -16.90 13.86
N LEU A 161 4.62 -17.19 12.60
CA LEU A 161 3.96 -16.23 11.72
C LEU A 161 2.66 -15.70 12.34
N ILE A 162 1.82 -16.57 12.86
CA ILE A 162 0.55 -16.18 13.51
C ILE A 162 0.81 -15.40 14.80
N GLY A 163 1.79 -15.81 15.60
CA GLY A 163 2.11 -15.17 16.87
C GLY A 163 2.74 -13.77 16.71
N HIS A 164 3.59 -13.58 15.70
CA HIS A 164 4.28 -12.32 15.46
C HIS A 164 3.58 -11.42 14.44
N GLY A 165 2.72 -11.97 13.57
CA GLY A 165 2.08 -11.26 12.47
C GLY A 165 2.99 -11.07 11.24
N TYR A 166 4.19 -11.65 11.22
CA TYR A 166 5.16 -11.60 10.11
C TYR A 166 6.15 -12.76 10.21
N HIS A 167 6.79 -13.11 9.08
CA HIS A 167 7.89 -14.07 9.11
C HIS A 167 9.17 -13.42 9.66
N THR A 168 9.79 -14.08 10.62
CA THR A 168 11.06 -13.66 11.22
C THR A 168 12.22 -13.72 10.22
N GLU A 169 13.32 -12.99 10.48
CA GLU A 169 14.52 -13.02 9.64
C GLU A 169 15.07 -14.45 9.49
N GLU A 170 15.00 -15.26 10.55
CA GLU A 170 15.43 -16.65 10.52
C GLU A 170 14.60 -17.48 9.51
N ASN A 171 13.28 -17.35 9.53
CA ASN A 171 12.39 -18.06 8.60
C ASN A 171 12.62 -17.61 7.16
N ILE A 172 12.81 -16.32 6.94
CA ILE A 172 13.10 -15.77 5.62
C ILE A 172 14.43 -16.31 5.08
N ARG A 173 15.45 -16.39 5.93
CA ARG A 173 16.75 -16.98 5.57
C ARG A 173 16.59 -18.46 5.19
N LYS A 174 15.75 -19.23 5.90
CA LYS A 174 15.40 -20.61 5.51
C LYS A 174 14.74 -20.66 4.13
N PHE A 175 13.77 -19.78 3.84
CA PHE A 175 13.13 -19.70 2.51
C PHE A 175 14.13 -19.33 1.39
N GLN A 176 15.08 -18.43 1.65
CA GLN A 176 16.13 -18.06 0.70
C GLN A 176 17.07 -19.23 0.41
N LEU A 177 17.54 -19.93 1.43
CA LEU A 177 18.42 -21.12 1.30
C LEU A 177 17.76 -22.21 0.45
N HIS A 178 16.45 -22.42 0.63
CA HIS A 178 15.66 -23.40 -0.13
C HIS A 178 15.07 -22.83 -1.44
N LYS A 179 15.51 -21.64 -1.88
CA LYS A 179 15.16 -20.98 -3.16
C LYS A 179 13.64 -20.85 -3.39
N ARG A 180 12.83 -20.66 -2.33
CA ARG A 180 11.36 -20.61 -2.39
C ARG A 180 10.82 -19.40 -3.15
N PHE A 181 11.50 -18.26 -3.12
CA PHE A 181 11.03 -17.01 -3.75
C PHE A 181 10.96 -17.06 -5.28
N LYS A 182 11.84 -17.83 -5.94
CA LYS A 182 11.84 -17.93 -7.41
C LYS A 182 10.57 -18.56 -7.99
N PRO A 183 10.11 -19.74 -7.50
CA PRO A 183 8.83 -20.31 -7.92
C PRO A 183 7.67 -19.36 -7.64
N TRP A 184 7.60 -18.78 -6.44
CA TRP A 184 6.50 -17.86 -6.08
C TRP A 184 6.36 -16.67 -7.02
N ALA A 185 7.48 -16.17 -7.57
CA ALA A 185 7.49 -15.04 -8.51
C ALA A 185 7.20 -15.44 -9.96
N LYS A 186 7.43 -16.71 -10.36
CA LYS A 186 7.47 -17.12 -11.77
C LYS A 186 6.36 -18.06 -12.19
N GLU A 187 5.93 -18.98 -11.31
CA GLU A 187 5.01 -20.04 -11.68
C GLU A 187 3.55 -19.59 -11.63
N ASP A 188 2.80 -19.96 -12.67
CA ASP A 188 1.35 -19.87 -12.71
C ASP A 188 0.78 -21.23 -12.32
N GLY A 189 -0.08 -21.28 -11.30
CA GLY A 189 -0.65 -22.51 -10.80
C GLY A 189 -0.29 -22.78 -9.36
N PHE A 190 -0.55 -24.03 -8.94
CA PHE A 190 -0.20 -24.50 -7.61
C PHE A 190 1.27 -24.92 -7.55
N ILE A 191 1.96 -24.45 -6.51
CA ILE A 191 3.31 -24.88 -6.17
C ILE A 191 3.19 -25.81 -4.97
N VAL A 192 3.54 -27.07 -5.16
CA VAL A 192 3.53 -28.07 -4.07
C VAL A 192 4.94 -28.19 -3.51
N ASN A 193 5.08 -27.96 -2.21
CA ASN A 193 6.34 -28.14 -1.51
C ASN A 193 6.23 -29.33 -0.58
N ASP A 194 6.85 -30.40 -0.95
CA ASP A 194 6.93 -31.68 -0.22
C ASP A 194 8.18 -31.83 0.65
N THR A 195 9.08 -30.85 0.58
CA THR A 195 10.33 -30.84 1.35
C THR A 195 10.04 -30.43 2.80
N LEU A 196 9.97 -31.43 3.68
CA LEU A 196 9.66 -31.25 5.11
C LEU A 196 10.81 -30.68 5.95
N SER A 197 11.87 -30.18 5.31
CA SER A 197 12.99 -29.51 6.00
C SER A 197 12.67 -28.09 6.50
N ILE A 198 11.61 -27.48 5.99
CA ILE A 198 11.18 -26.13 6.38
C ILE A 198 9.89 -26.23 7.20
N CYS A 199 8.85 -26.81 6.63
CA CYS A 199 7.53 -26.94 7.24
C CYS A 199 7.31 -28.38 7.68
N LYS A 200 6.51 -28.59 8.72
CA LYS A 200 6.13 -29.90 9.23
C LYS A 200 5.26 -30.68 8.24
N TYR A 201 4.53 -29.98 7.40
CA TYR A 201 3.56 -30.54 6.45
C TYR A 201 3.90 -30.15 5.01
N VAL A 202 3.40 -30.93 4.06
CA VAL A 202 3.36 -30.52 2.66
C VAL A 202 2.56 -29.23 2.54
N THR A 203 3.05 -28.29 1.76
CA THR A 203 2.35 -27.03 1.53
C THR A 203 1.94 -26.88 0.06
N VAL A 204 0.73 -26.39 -0.15
CA VAL A 204 0.22 -25.97 -1.45
C VAL A 204 0.19 -24.45 -1.47
N VAL A 205 0.93 -23.87 -2.40
CA VAL A 205 1.13 -22.41 -2.47
C VAL A 205 0.55 -21.87 -3.77
N ARG A 206 -0.14 -20.75 -3.70
CA ARG A 206 -0.57 -19.93 -4.84
C ARG A 206 -0.10 -18.51 -4.65
N SER A 207 0.59 -17.96 -5.64
CA SER A 207 0.94 -16.54 -5.70
C SER A 207 0.08 -15.81 -6.72
N PHE A 208 -0.30 -14.56 -6.40
CA PHE A 208 -0.99 -13.67 -7.32
C PHE A 208 0.02 -12.69 -7.89
N LYS A 209 0.18 -12.70 -9.20
CA LYS A 209 1.20 -11.91 -9.89
C LYS A 209 0.74 -10.51 -10.19
N THR A 210 1.69 -9.60 -10.23
CA THR A 210 1.62 -8.30 -10.88
C THR A 210 2.55 -8.32 -12.11
N LYS A 211 2.61 -7.23 -12.88
CA LYS A 211 3.52 -7.14 -14.05
C LYS A 211 4.99 -7.35 -13.70
N THR A 212 5.40 -7.05 -12.48
CA THR A 212 6.81 -7.03 -12.05
C THR A 212 7.14 -8.01 -10.94
N SER A 213 6.15 -8.49 -10.16
CA SER A 213 6.35 -9.36 -8.99
C SER A 213 5.05 -10.11 -8.64
N PHE A 214 4.78 -10.30 -7.35
CA PHE A 214 3.52 -10.83 -6.84
C PHE A 214 2.92 -9.89 -5.80
N SER A 215 1.60 -9.89 -5.69
CA SER A 215 0.84 -9.05 -4.73
C SER A 215 0.51 -9.79 -3.44
N LEU A 216 0.22 -11.08 -3.52
CA LEU A 216 -0.13 -11.93 -2.39
C LEU A 216 0.43 -13.34 -2.59
N ILE A 217 0.71 -14.01 -1.46
CA ILE A 217 0.98 -15.45 -1.42
C ILE A 217 -0.04 -16.09 -0.48
N VAL A 218 -0.72 -17.11 -0.97
CA VAL A 218 -1.61 -17.93 -0.16
C VAL A 218 -0.95 -19.30 0.03
N VAL A 219 -0.79 -19.72 1.27
CA VAL A 219 -0.14 -20.98 1.64
C VAL A 219 -1.13 -21.83 2.42
N MET A 220 -1.42 -23.02 1.92
CA MET A 220 -2.19 -24.04 2.62
C MET A 220 -1.24 -25.09 3.20
N MET A 221 -1.30 -25.30 4.51
CA MET A 221 -0.63 -26.38 5.22
C MET A 221 -1.52 -27.62 5.17
N CYS A 222 -1.07 -28.67 4.50
CA CYS A 222 -1.84 -29.90 4.34
C CYS A 222 -1.77 -30.77 5.62
N ASN A 223 -2.23 -30.19 6.74
CA ASN A 223 -2.15 -30.81 8.07
C ASN A 223 -3.31 -31.76 8.39
N LYS A 224 -4.45 -31.68 7.69
CA LYS A 224 -5.61 -32.58 7.85
C LYS A 224 -5.89 -33.36 6.57
N LEU A 225 -5.77 -32.73 5.41
CA LEU A 225 -6.02 -33.32 4.11
C LEU A 225 -4.77 -33.17 3.24
N SER A 226 -4.24 -34.28 2.73
CA SER A 226 -3.11 -34.28 1.79
C SER A 226 -3.50 -33.69 0.43
N PRO A 227 -2.54 -33.20 -0.35
CA PRO A 227 -2.79 -32.71 -1.71
C PRO A 227 -3.53 -33.76 -2.56
N CYS A 228 -4.64 -33.37 -3.15
CA CYS A 228 -5.47 -34.19 -4.04
C CYS A 228 -6.36 -33.25 -4.89
N ASP A 229 -6.97 -33.79 -5.95
CA ASP A 229 -7.79 -33.00 -6.86
C ASP A 229 -8.95 -32.28 -6.17
N TYR A 230 -9.60 -32.93 -5.21
CA TYR A 230 -10.61 -32.30 -4.34
C TYR A 230 -10.09 -31.04 -3.66
N LEU A 231 -8.87 -31.10 -3.09
CA LEU A 231 -8.26 -29.98 -2.40
C LEU A 231 -7.96 -28.83 -3.38
N TYR A 232 -7.42 -29.15 -4.55
CA TYR A 232 -7.12 -28.14 -5.56
C TYR A 232 -8.38 -27.43 -6.05
N ASP A 233 -9.43 -28.17 -6.38
CA ASP A 233 -10.69 -27.61 -6.85
C ASP A 233 -11.36 -26.73 -5.78
N THR A 234 -11.40 -27.20 -4.53
CA THR A 234 -11.96 -26.44 -3.40
C THR A 234 -11.12 -25.18 -3.14
N PHE A 235 -9.81 -25.31 -3.22
CA PHE A 235 -8.91 -24.16 -3.01
C PHE A 235 -9.02 -23.13 -4.13
N ASP A 236 -9.20 -23.56 -5.38
CA ASP A 236 -9.40 -22.64 -6.52
C ASP A 236 -10.69 -21.81 -6.39
N LEU A 237 -11.78 -22.39 -5.88
CA LEU A 237 -13.00 -21.63 -5.58
C LEU A 237 -12.72 -20.47 -4.61
N PHE A 238 -12.00 -20.73 -3.54
CA PHE A 238 -11.57 -19.70 -2.58
C PHE A 238 -10.62 -18.69 -3.23
N LEU A 239 -9.59 -19.16 -3.94
CA LEU A 239 -8.56 -18.32 -4.57
C LEU A 239 -9.13 -17.38 -5.63
N SER A 240 -10.21 -17.78 -6.30
CA SER A 240 -10.91 -16.91 -7.27
C SER A 240 -11.44 -15.63 -6.62
N ARG A 241 -11.87 -15.72 -5.35
CA ARG A 241 -12.35 -14.57 -4.55
C ARG A 241 -11.19 -13.80 -3.93
N VAL A 242 -10.13 -14.49 -3.48
CA VAL A 242 -8.87 -13.84 -3.06
C VAL A 242 -8.31 -12.98 -4.18
N LYS A 243 -8.32 -13.46 -5.43
CA LYS A 243 -7.88 -12.71 -6.59
C LYS A 243 -8.63 -11.38 -6.74
N ARG A 244 -9.95 -11.39 -6.60
CA ARG A 244 -10.78 -10.16 -6.68
C ARG A 244 -10.44 -9.14 -5.58
N ILE A 245 -10.14 -9.61 -4.35
CA ILE A 245 -9.66 -8.73 -3.27
C ILE A 245 -8.25 -8.22 -3.60
N ALA A 246 -7.37 -9.08 -4.10
CA ALA A 246 -6.02 -8.70 -4.49
C ALA A 246 -6.04 -7.60 -5.59
N GLU A 247 -6.86 -7.76 -6.62
CA GLU A 247 -7.04 -6.76 -7.69
C GLU A 247 -7.57 -5.42 -7.17
N ARG A 248 -8.48 -5.44 -6.19
CA ARG A 248 -9.03 -4.25 -5.56
C ARG A 248 -8.01 -3.52 -4.67
N GLU A 249 -7.28 -4.25 -3.84
CA GLU A 249 -6.36 -3.68 -2.84
C GLU A 249 -4.95 -3.45 -3.40
N TYR A 250 -4.54 -4.23 -4.40
CA TYR A 250 -3.23 -4.21 -5.06
C TYR A 250 -3.38 -4.13 -6.59
N PRO A 251 -3.99 -3.07 -7.15
CA PRO A 251 -4.24 -2.95 -8.58
C PRO A 251 -2.93 -2.97 -9.39
N GLU A 252 -2.97 -3.56 -10.60
CA GLU A 252 -1.82 -3.74 -11.49
C GLU A 252 -1.10 -2.45 -11.88
N ASP A 253 -1.83 -1.32 -11.90
CA ASP A 253 -1.28 0.00 -12.23
C ASP A 253 -0.45 0.62 -11.09
N LYS A 254 -0.45 0.02 -9.89
CA LYS A 254 0.52 0.38 -8.86
C LYS A 254 1.86 -0.25 -9.21
N PRO A 255 2.90 0.58 -9.50
CA PRO A 255 4.20 0.02 -9.81
C PRO A 255 4.73 -0.78 -8.63
N SER A 256 5.23 -1.92 -8.95
CA SER A 256 6.01 -2.87 -8.18
C SER A 256 5.32 -3.58 -6.98
N GLY A 257 5.06 -4.84 -7.16
CA GLY A 257 4.81 -5.79 -6.07
C GLY A 257 6.10 -6.31 -5.41
N ASN A 258 7.15 -5.49 -5.24
CA ASN A 258 8.31 -5.90 -4.46
C ASN A 258 8.10 -5.57 -2.97
N ALA A 259 8.85 -6.26 -2.11
CA ALA A 259 8.73 -6.10 -0.65
C ALA A 259 8.97 -4.65 -0.18
N VAL A 260 9.84 -3.91 -0.86
CA VAL A 260 10.15 -2.50 -0.54
C VAL A 260 8.91 -1.64 -0.74
N ASP A 261 8.26 -1.75 -1.90
CA ASP A 261 7.13 -0.90 -2.24
C ASP A 261 5.90 -1.22 -1.40
N THR A 262 5.61 -2.50 -1.19
CA THR A 262 4.51 -2.91 -0.29
C THR A 262 4.73 -2.34 1.11
N PHE A 263 5.94 -2.46 1.64
CA PHE A 263 6.26 -1.92 2.97
C PHE A 263 6.14 -0.40 3.02
N LEU A 264 6.68 0.30 2.03
CA LEU A 264 6.56 1.76 1.97
C LEU A 264 5.11 2.21 1.83
N HIS A 265 4.31 1.54 1.00
CA HIS A 265 2.88 1.84 0.87
C HIS A 265 2.14 1.70 2.20
N ASP A 266 2.39 0.61 2.97
CA ASP A 266 1.77 0.42 4.29
C ASP A 266 2.16 1.53 5.27
N LEU A 267 3.44 1.94 5.29
CA LEU A 267 3.92 3.05 6.12
C LEU A 267 3.29 4.38 5.73
N LEU A 268 3.22 4.68 4.43
CA LEU A 268 2.70 5.95 3.91
C LEU A 268 1.17 6.05 4.08
N LEU A 269 0.45 4.92 4.03
CA LEU A 269 -0.99 4.84 4.34
C LEU A 269 -1.27 4.86 5.85
N GLY A 270 -0.25 4.69 6.70
CA GLY A 270 -0.42 4.56 8.14
C GLY A 270 -1.08 3.24 8.58
N ARG A 271 -1.05 2.21 7.72
CA ARG A 271 -1.59 0.87 8.02
C ARG A 271 -0.72 0.07 8.98
N GLU A 272 0.55 0.41 9.06
CA GLU A 272 1.51 -0.24 9.96
C GLU A 272 1.95 0.72 11.06
N GLY A 273 1.54 0.44 12.30
CA GLY A 273 1.86 1.23 13.48
C GLY A 273 2.65 0.46 14.54
N ASN A 274 2.79 -0.86 14.38
CA ASN A 274 3.53 -1.69 15.34
C ASN A 274 5.04 -1.57 15.09
N GLU A 275 5.75 -0.96 16.04
CA GLU A 275 7.20 -0.70 15.93
C GLU A 275 8.04 -1.99 15.78
N ALA A 276 7.64 -3.09 16.42
CA ALA A 276 8.35 -4.36 16.30
C ALA A 276 8.25 -4.93 14.88
N ILE A 277 7.04 -4.89 14.29
CA ILE A 277 6.80 -5.32 12.90
C ILE A 277 7.56 -4.41 11.93
N ILE A 278 7.51 -3.09 12.13
CA ILE A 278 8.25 -2.13 11.31
C ILE A 278 9.75 -2.44 11.36
N ARG A 279 10.30 -2.69 12.55
CA ARG A 279 11.72 -2.99 12.73
C ARG A 279 12.17 -4.24 11.97
N GLU A 280 11.39 -5.32 12.02
CA GLU A 280 11.71 -6.55 11.29
C GLU A 280 11.57 -6.36 9.78
N ARG A 281 10.50 -5.69 9.32
CA ARG A 281 10.34 -5.38 7.89
C ARG A 281 11.44 -4.48 7.35
N CYS A 282 11.96 -3.55 8.16
CA CYS A 282 13.12 -2.71 7.80
C CYS A 282 14.35 -3.53 7.45
N LYS A 283 14.63 -4.59 8.22
CA LYS A 283 15.78 -5.49 7.95
C LYS A 283 15.65 -6.16 6.59
N LEU A 284 14.44 -6.59 6.22
CA LEU A 284 14.16 -7.24 4.92
C LEU A 284 14.40 -6.33 3.73
N VAL A 285 14.05 -5.06 3.86
CA VAL A 285 14.15 -4.10 2.76
C VAL A 285 15.44 -3.27 2.82
N GLY A 286 16.34 -3.57 3.76
CA GLY A 286 17.61 -2.88 3.93
C GLY A 286 17.46 -1.41 4.34
N ILE A 287 16.55 -1.13 5.27
CA ILE A 287 16.37 0.18 5.91
C ILE A 287 16.87 0.07 7.35
N PRO A 288 17.83 0.90 7.80
CA PRO A 288 18.25 0.91 9.19
C PRO A 288 17.10 1.42 10.09
N PRO A 289 16.55 0.61 11.02
CA PRO A 289 15.36 1.00 11.78
C PRO A 289 15.61 2.15 12.78
N GLU A 290 16.85 2.33 13.23
CA GLU A 290 17.26 3.39 14.17
C GLU A 290 17.75 4.68 13.46
N ALA A 291 17.59 4.76 12.15
CA ALA A 291 18.04 5.93 11.41
C ALA A 291 17.14 7.16 11.67
N ARG A 292 17.65 8.32 11.25
CA ARG A 292 16.81 9.51 11.09
C ARG A 292 16.33 9.57 9.67
N PHE A 293 15.04 9.76 9.52
CA PHE A 293 14.35 9.75 8.24
C PHE A 293 13.91 11.13 7.82
N CYS A 294 13.80 11.33 6.53
CA CYS A 294 12.98 12.38 5.95
C CYS A 294 12.37 11.90 4.63
N LEU A 295 11.21 12.43 4.30
CA LEU A 295 10.50 12.11 3.06
C LEU A 295 10.53 13.29 2.11
N PHE A 296 10.72 12.98 0.82
CA PHE A 296 10.51 13.91 -0.28
C PHE A 296 9.30 13.44 -1.09
N ALA A 297 8.48 14.37 -1.53
CA ALA A 297 7.35 14.13 -2.41
C ALA A 297 7.47 15.01 -3.66
N ILE A 298 7.47 14.38 -4.82
CA ILE A 298 7.55 15.02 -6.13
C ILE A 298 6.24 14.74 -6.85
N PRO A 299 5.33 15.71 -6.98
CA PRO A 299 4.08 15.51 -7.71
C PRO A 299 4.33 15.14 -9.16
N VAL A 300 3.59 14.14 -9.66
CA VAL A 300 3.63 13.71 -11.06
C VAL A 300 2.63 14.56 -11.84
N THR A 301 3.08 15.15 -12.95
CA THR A 301 2.22 15.87 -13.90
C THR A 301 1.85 14.97 -15.09
N GLU A 302 0.81 15.34 -15.84
CA GLU A 302 0.31 14.56 -16.98
C GLU A 302 1.36 14.32 -18.07
N ASP A 303 2.29 15.26 -18.26
CA ASP A 303 3.36 15.19 -19.26
C ASP A 303 4.55 14.33 -18.84
N MET A 304 4.53 13.77 -17.63
CA MET A 304 5.66 13.03 -17.06
C MET A 304 5.45 11.52 -17.15
N SER A 305 6.55 10.80 -17.42
CA SER A 305 6.61 9.36 -17.21
C SER A 305 7.03 9.04 -15.76
N PRO A 306 6.10 8.61 -14.88
CA PRO A 306 6.42 8.29 -13.49
C PRO A 306 7.49 7.22 -13.37
N SER A 307 7.46 6.21 -14.25
CA SER A 307 8.40 5.09 -14.24
C SER A 307 9.83 5.53 -14.53
N ARG A 308 10.01 6.50 -15.43
CA ARG A 308 11.33 7.06 -15.75
C ARG A 308 11.89 7.86 -14.58
N LEU A 309 11.08 8.75 -14.00
CA LEU A 309 11.48 9.55 -12.83
C LEU A 309 11.84 8.65 -11.65
N LEU A 310 11.05 7.59 -11.42
CA LEU A 310 11.29 6.61 -10.36
C LEU A 310 12.63 5.89 -10.56
N SER A 311 12.92 5.44 -11.77
CA SER A 311 14.18 4.76 -12.12
C SER A 311 15.40 5.69 -11.96
N ASP A 312 15.30 6.91 -12.46
CA ASP A 312 16.37 7.92 -12.38
C ASP A 312 16.68 8.26 -10.91
N LEU A 313 15.63 8.50 -10.11
CA LEU A 313 15.78 8.76 -8.68
C LEU A 313 16.34 7.56 -7.92
N ALA A 314 15.83 6.35 -8.14
CA ALA A 314 16.29 5.15 -7.45
C ALA A 314 17.80 4.93 -7.63
N THR A 315 18.30 5.17 -8.84
CA THR A 315 19.74 5.08 -9.14
C THR A 315 20.54 6.20 -8.46
N MET A 316 20.01 7.43 -8.50
CA MET A 316 20.76 8.62 -8.09
C MET A 316 20.81 8.81 -6.58
N VAL A 317 19.78 8.40 -5.86
CA VAL A 317 19.65 8.62 -4.40
C VAL A 317 19.94 7.39 -3.55
N ALA A 318 20.39 6.29 -4.16
CA ALA A 318 20.73 5.08 -3.39
C ALA A 318 21.63 5.42 -2.18
N PRO A 319 21.41 4.85 -0.99
CA PRO A 319 20.52 3.73 -0.66
C PRO A 319 19.07 4.12 -0.29
N ALA A 320 18.65 5.39 -0.45
CA ALA A 320 17.27 5.80 -0.20
C ALA A 320 16.27 4.94 -0.99
N LYS A 321 15.06 4.83 -0.50
CA LYS A 321 14.01 4.05 -1.15
C LYS A 321 13.04 4.98 -1.89
N VAL A 322 12.69 4.61 -3.11
CA VAL A 322 11.82 5.41 -3.99
C VAL A 322 10.58 4.59 -4.33
N VAL A 323 9.42 5.22 -4.24
CA VAL A 323 8.13 4.60 -4.56
C VAL A 323 7.20 5.60 -5.21
N LEU A 324 6.33 5.16 -6.11
CA LEU A 324 5.20 5.95 -6.59
C LEU A 324 4.03 5.77 -5.63
N PHE A 325 3.54 6.85 -5.04
CA PHE A 325 2.46 6.82 -4.06
C PHE A 325 1.56 8.06 -4.20
N ASP A 326 0.26 7.85 -4.32
CA ASP A 326 -0.79 8.89 -4.33
C ASP A 326 -0.44 10.06 -5.28
N GLY A 327 -0.07 9.75 -6.52
CA GLY A 327 0.28 10.74 -7.54
C GLY A 327 1.62 11.45 -7.33
N CYS A 328 2.45 10.99 -6.40
CA CYS A 328 3.79 11.53 -6.14
C CYS A 328 4.87 10.46 -6.25
N VAL A 329 6.00 10.77 -6.86
CA VAL A 329 7.22 9.99 -6.64
C VAL A 329 7.78 10.38 -5.28
N THR A 330 7.77 9.42 -4.35
CA THR A 330 8.13 9.62 -2.94
C THR A 330 9.47 8.97 -2.65
N VAL A 331 10.37 9.70 -1.98
CA VAL A 331 11.71 9.24 -1.62
C VAL A 331 11.83 9.19 -0.11
N LEU A 332 12.01 8.00 0.46
CA LEU A 332 12.37 7.83 1.87
C LEU A 332 13.89 7.84 2.00
N CYS A 333 14.41 8.92 2.54
CA CYS A 333 15.83 9.06 2.88
C CYS A 333 16.09 8.67 4.31
N PHE A 334 17.20 7.99 4.53
CA PHE A 334 17.73 7.70 5.85
C PHE A 334 19.22 8.02 5.88
N ASN A 335 19.67 8.65 6.96
CA ASN A 335 21.06 9.00 7.13
C ASN A 335 21.83 7.80 7.68
N CYS A 336 23.11 7.67 7.35
CA CYS A 336 23.96 6.71 8.02
C CYS A 336 24.01 7.05 9.53
N LEU A 337 24.22 6.02 10.35
CA LEU A 337 24.19 6.05 11.81
C LEU A 337 25.23 6.99 12.48
N SER A 338 26.08 7.66 11.69
CA SER A 338 27.04 8.63 12.21
C SER A 338 26.29 9.85 12.76
N PRO A 339 26.42 10.20 14.05
CA PRO A 339 25.82 11.39 14.65
C PRO A 339 26.19 12.68 13.92
N GLN A 340 27.37 12.72 13.30
CA GLN A 340 27.87 13.86 12.53
C GLN A 340 27.16 14.04 11.18
N CYS A 341 26.70 12.97 10.52
CA CYS A 341 25.87 13.07 9.32
C CYS A 341 24.41 13.44 9.63
N ALA A 342 23.95 13.26 10.85
CA ALA A 342 22.57 13.44 11.24
C ALA A 342 22.13 14.91 11.34
N LEU A 343 23.05 15.84 11.44
CA LEU A 343 22.76 17.25 11.70
C LEU A 343 22.76 18.15 10.45
N HIS A 344 23.36 17.74 9.32
CA HIS A 344 23.63 18.64 8.21
C HIS A 344 23.33 18.08 6.80
N CYS A 345 22.19 17.41 6.58
CA CYS A 345 21.68 17.24 5.23
C CYS A 345 21.03 18.51 4.65
N GLU A 346 21.38 19.67 5.17
CA GLU A 346 21.15 20.95 4.50
C GLU A 346 22.32 21.20 3.56
N VAL A 347 21.97 21.35 2.30
CA VAL A 347 22.77 21.90 1.22
C VAL A 347 24.23 22.19 1.59
N GLY A 348 25.16 21.29 1.21
CA GLY A 348 26.48 21.80 0.89
C GLY A 348 27.72 21.18 1.51
N SER A 349 27.70 20.37 2.55
CA SER A 349 28.98 19.77 2.97
C SER A 349 28.84 18.49 3.78
N CYS A 350 28.89 17.35 3.12
CA CYS A 350 29.35 16.13 3.77
C CYS A 350 30.86 16.30 4.05
N PRO A 351 31.35 16.09 5.29
CA PRO A 351 32.78 16.15 5.57
C PRO A 351 33.63 15.18 4.73
N ARG A 352 33.00 14.20 4.08
CA ARG A 352 33.63 13.24 3.14
C ARG A 352 33.52 13.68 1.68
N GLY A 353 33.09 14.90 1.38
CA GLY A 353 33.03 15.41 -0.01
C GLY A 353 31.91 14.84 -0.88
N HIS A 354 31.00 14.04 -0.35
CA HIS A 354 29.88 13.54 -1.13
C HIS A 354 28.71 14.54 -1.17
N LYS A 355 28.16 14.78 -2.37
CA LYS A 355 26.92 15.55 -2.51
C LYS A 355 25.81 14.92 -1.67
N SER A 356 25.11 15.72 -0.89
CA SER A 356 23.98 15.24 -0.09
C SER A 356 22.85 14.73 -0.99
N ILE A 357 22.01 13.82 -0.49
CA ILE A 357 20.81 13.37 -1.22
C ILE A 357 19.94 14.56 -1.62
N SER A 358 19.75 15.54 -0.73
CA SER A 358 19.00 16.76 -1.03
C SER A 358 19.62 17.55 -2.20
N SER A 359 20.96 17.65 -2.27
CA SER A 359 21.63 18.33 -3.38
C SER A 359 21.39 17.60 -4.72
N ARG A 360 21.46 16.28 -4.72
CA ARG A 360 21.20 15.47 -5.91
C ARG A 360 19.75 15.59 -6.38
N ILE A 361 18.79 15.56 -5.44
CA ILE A 361 17.38 15.78 -5.76
C ILE A 361 17.20 17.20 -6.33
N ASN A 362 17.82 18.23 -5.73
CA ASN A 362 17.69 19.60 -6.23
C ASN A 362 18.22 19.75 -7.66
N GLU A 363 19.36 19.17 -7.98
CA GLU A 363 19.92 19.19 -9.34
C GLU A 363 18.97 18.53 -10.36
N LEU A 364 18.29 17.44 -9.98
CA LEU A 364 17.30 16.80 -10.84
C LEU A 364 16.05 17.67 -11.00
N MET A 365 15.58 18.26 -9.91
CA MET A 365 14.43 19.17 -9.95
C MET A 365 14.70 20.39 -10.81
N GLU A 366 15.90 20.96 -10.78
CA GLU A 366 16.33 22.05 -11.66
C GLU A 366 16.33 21.63 -13.13
N LYS A 367 16.90 20.45 -13.44
CA LYS A 367 16.94 19.90 -14.80
C LYS A 367 15.57 19.68 -15.40
N MET A 368 14.61 19.22 -14.59
CA MET A 368 13.27 18.83 -15.04
C MET A 368 12.22 19.92 -14.84
N ASP A 369 12.61 21.10 -14.34
CA ASP A 369 11.71 22.21 -13.95
C ASP A 369 10.62 21.78 -12.95
N LEU A 370 10.95 20.86 -12.03
CA LEU A 370 10.04 20.31 -11.05
C LEU A 370 10.21 20.95 -9.67
N ILE A 371 9.17 20.77 -8.85
CA ILE A 371 9.14 21.17 -7.45
C ILE A 371 9.00 19.92 -6.58
N CYS A 372 9.73 19.90 -5.49
CA CYS A 372 9.75 18.83 -4.52
C CYS A 372 9.45 19.38 -3.12
N GLY A 373 8.57 18.70 -2.39
CA GLY A 373 8.37 18.99 -0.97
C GLY A 373 9.19 18.05 -0.10
N ARG A 374 9.67 18.55 1.03
CA ARG A 374 10.42 17.81 2.03
C ARG A 374 9.72 17.86 3.38
N SER A 375 9.57 16.70 4.04
CA SER A 375 9.05 16.63 5.40
C SER A 375 10.03 17.17 6.44
N SER A 376 9.54 17.38 7.67
CA SER A 376 10.41 17.43 8.85
C SER A 376 11.14 16.11 9.04
N LYS A 377 12.27 16.14 9.77
CA LYS A 377 13.02 14.93 10.12
C LYS A 377 12.28 14.16 11.21
N PHE A 378 12.27 12.83 11.12
CA PHE A 378 11.64 11.96 12.10
C PHE A 378 12.49 10.70 12.35
N THR A 379 12.25 10.01 13.46
CA THR A 379 13.01 8.81 13.88
C THR A 379 12.12 7.56 13.93
N ASN A 380 10.81 7.73 14.06
CA ASN A 380 9.86 6.63 14.14
C ASN A 380 9.11 6.47 12.82
N LEU A 381 9.36 5.36 12.12
CA LEU A 381 8.73 5.06 10.82
C LEU A 381 7.20 4.89 10.89
N ALA A 382 6.62 4.59 12.06
CA ALA A 382 5.17 4.62 12.23
C ALA A 382 4.56 6.01 11.94
N LYS A 383 5.38 7.08 11.96
CA LYS A 383 4.98 8.45 11.60
C LYS A 383 5.20 8.80 10.12
N ALA A 384 5.56 7.82 9.29
CA ALA A 384 5.83 8.07 7.87
C ALA A 384 4.64 8.67 7.11
N SER A 385 3.41 8.29 7.46
CA SER A 385 2.18 8.87 6.87
C SER A 385 2.06 10.36 7.15
N ILE A 386 2.41 10.81 8.37
CA ILE A 386 2.41 12.22 8.75
C ILE A 386 3.52 12.95 7.99
N ALA A 387 4.72 12.37 7.93
CA ALA A 387 5.85 12.94 7.20
C ALA A 387 5.55 13.05 5.68
N TYR A 388 4.87 12.07 5.10
CA TYR A 388 4.42 12.15 3.72
C TYR A 388 3.44 13.32 3.49
N ARG A 389 2.45 13.47 4.35
CA ARG A 389 1.51 14.61 4.27
C ARG A 389 2.24 15.95 4.37
N GLN A 390 3.24 16.06 5.25
CA GLN A 390 4.09 17.26 5.33
C GLN A 390 4.83 17.53 4.02
N ALA A 391 5.47 16.51 3.44
CA ALA A 391 6.20 16.64 2.18
C ALA A 391 5.27 17.05 1.02
N ARG A 392 4.12 16.40 0.92
CA ARG A 392 3.11 16.70 -0.10
C ARG A 392 2.57 18.13 0.01
N GLU A 393 2.23 18.58 1.22
CA GLU A 393 1.78 19.96 1.44
C GLU A 393 2.89 20.99 1.15
N ALA A 394 4.13 20.69 1.52
CA ALA A 394 5.26 21.54 1.16
C ALA A 394 5.44 21.64 -0.36
N ALA A 395 5.30 20.55 -1.12
CA ALA A 395 5.34 20.56 -2.57
C ALA A 395 4.22 21.43 -3.16
N ARG A 396 2.99 21.28 -2.65
CA ARG A 396 1.82 22.05 -3.09
C ARG A 396 2.00 23.56 -2.85
N LEU A 397 2.47 23.94 -1.67
CA LEU A 397 2.76 25.33 -1.34
C LEU A 397 3.93 25.86 -2.16
N GLY A 398 4.96 25.05 -2.40
CA GLY A 398 6.07 25.41 -3.25
C GLY A 398 5.69 25.66 -4.71
N ALA A 399 4.75 24.87 -5.23
CA ALA A 399 4.22 25.06 -6.58
C ALA A 399 3.48 26.40 -6.71
N LYS A 400 2.71 26.79 -5.70
CA LYS A 400 2.04 28.10 -5.64
C LYS A 400 3.04 29.27 -5.56
N ALA A 401 4.19 29.05 -4.91
CA ALA A 401 5.23 30.06 -4.73
C ALA A 401 6.25 30.13 -5.89
N LYS A 402 6.06 29.34 -6.97
CA LYS A 402 6.99 29.35 -8.12
C LYS A 402 7.06 30.75 -8.71
N PRO A 403 8.27 31.34 -8.93
CA PRO A 403 8.41 32.67 -9.46
C PRO A 403 7.73 32.79 -10.83
N GLY A 404 6.72 33.65 -10.90
CA GLY A 404 6.17 34.18 -12.14
C GLY A 404 6.72 35.55 -12.41
N ALA A 405 5.93 36.41 -13.11
CA ALA A 405 6.28 37.78 -13.38
C ALA A 405 6.30 38.71 -12.15
N HIS A 406 6.00 38.22 -10.95
CA HIS A 406 5.87 38.99 -9.72
C HIS A 406 7.10 38.86 -8.82
N LYS A 407 7.39 39.91 -8.01
CA LYS A 407 8.47 39.90 -7.00
C LYS A 407 8.24 38.76 -6.01
N LEU A 408 9.29 37.97 -5.74
CA LEU A 408 9.28 36.97 -4.69
C LEU A 408 9.04 37.61 -3.32
N PRO A 409 8.24 36.97 -2.44
CA PRO A 409 8.10 37.40 -1.07
C PRO A 409 9.44 37.46 -0.35
N ILE A 410 9.67 38.49 0.44
CA ILE A 410 10.95 38.77 1.14
C ILE A 410 11.35 37.59 2.04
N SER A 411 10.37 36.93 2.67
CA SER A 411 10.63 35.85 3.62
C SER A 411 10.84 34.50 2.96
N PHE A 412 10.63 34.41 1.64
CA PHE A 412 10.69 33.15 0.90
C PHE A 412 12.00 33.06 0.10
N ASN A 413 12.95 32.31 0.62
CA ASN A 413 14.11 31.90 -0.17
C ASN A 413 13.64 30.78 -1.09
N TRP A 414 13.23 31.08 -2.32
CA TRP A 414 12.71 30.13 -3.28
C TRP A 414 13.77 29.07 -3.60
N SER A 415 13.39 27.81 -3.52
CA SER A 415 14.21 26.65 -3.83
C SER A 415 13.32 25.61 -4.50
N ARG A 416 13.86 24.77 -5.35
CA ARG A 416 13.14 23.65 -5.93
C ARG A 416 12.69 22.63 -4.87
N ILE A 417 13.32 22.64 -3.70
CA ILE A 417 12.96 21.81 -2.56
C ILE A 417 12.34 22.67 -1.47
N PHE A 418 11.03 22.53 -1.27
CA PHE A 418 10.30 23.20 -0.20
C PHE A 418 10.28 22.35 1.07
N SER A 419 10.87 22.86 2.13
CA SER A 419 10.82 22.20 3.45
C SER A 419 9.56 22.57 4.21
N PHE A 420 8.84 21.59 4.74
CA PHE A 420 7.67 21.83 5.58
C PHE A 420 8.02 22.65 6.83
N ASP A 421 9.22 22.46 7.41
CA ASP A 421 9.69 23.26 8.55
C ASP A 421 9.70 24.78 8.26
N ARG A 422 9.95 25.17 7.01
CA ARG A 422 9.90 26.57 6.56
C ARG A 422 8.51 26.99 6.07
N ALA A 423 7.70 26.02 5.63
CA ALA A 423 6.37 26.27 5.09
C ALA A 423 5.24 26.25 6.15
N GLN A 424 5.55 26.03 7.43
CA GLN A 424 4.54 25.86 8.49
C GLN A 424 3.54 27.01 8.56
N ILE A 425 4.01 28.23 8.52
CA ILE A 425 3.15 29.42 8.61
C ILE A 425 2.29 29.55 7.35
N ALA A 426 2.86 29.29 6.18
CA ALA A 426 2.11 29.25 4.93
C ALA A 426 1.03 28.17 4.95
N PHE A 427 1.33 27.00 5.54
CA PHE A 427 0.36 25.94 5.73
C PHE A 427 -0.79 26.35 6.67
N ILE A 428 -0.47 27.02 7.79
CA ILE A 428 -1.49 27.50 8.73
C ILE A 428 -2.40 28.52 8.02
N ALA A 429 -1.84 29.48 7.33
CA ALA A 429 -2.62 30.50 6.61
C ALA A 429 -3.48 29.90 5.48
N ASP A 430 -2.97 28.94 4.73
CA ASP A 430 -3.74 28.24 3.69
C ASP A 430 -4.95 27.47 4.28
N LYS A 431 -4.81 26.97 5.53
CA LYS A 431 -5.91 26.29 6.23
C LYS A 431 -6.92 27.23 6.90
N MET A 432 -6.55 28.48 7.10
CA MET A 432 -7.47 29.47 7.69
C MET A 432 -8.54 29.96 6.70
N GLY A 433 -8.26 29.91 5.39
CA GLY A 433 -9.25 30.28 4.37
C GLY A 433 -9.91 31.63 4.64
N ASP A 434 -11.22 31.65 4.82
CA ASP A 434 -12.04 32.85 5.02
C ASP A 434 -11.72 33.61 6.33
N ASP A 435 -11.02 33.01 7.29
CA ASP A 435 -10.61 33.66 8.54
C ASP A 435 -9.28 34.44 8.40
N LEU A 436 -8.58 34.34 7.28
CA LEU A 436 -7.33 35.06 7.03
C LEU A 436 -7.48 36.59 7.18
N PRO A 437 -8.59 37.24 6.76
CA PRO A 437 -8.79 38.69 6.97
C PRO A 437 -8.75 39.12 8.44
N LEU A 438 -9.09 38.24 9.40
CA LEU A 438 -9.00 38.55 10.84
C LEU A 438 -7.54 38.81 11.25
N LEU A 439 -6.60 38.00 10.76
CA LEU A 439 -5.17 38.20 11.02
C LEU A 439 -4.60 39.42 10.27
N ASN A 440 -5.10 39.65 9.07
CA ASN A 440 -4.68 40.79 8.25
C ASN A 440 -5.12 42.16 8.83
N SER A 441 -6.11 42.16 9.73
CA SER A 441 -6.59 43.34 10.45
C SER A 441 -5.84 43.61 11.78
N THR A 442 -4.89 42.74 12.17
CA THR A 442 -4.11 42.97 13.39
C THR A 442 -3.20 44.19 13.27
N TYR A 443 -2.89 44.82 14.42
CA TYR A 443 -1.99 46.00 14.45
C TYR A 443 -0.66 45.75 13.73
N ALA A 444 -0.01 44.63 14.00
CA ALA A 444 1.25 44.25 13.35
C ALA A 444 1.12 44.13 11.82
N SER A 445 0.05 43.53 11.31
CA SER A 445 -0.22 43.39 9.88
C SER A 445 -0.49 44.76 9.22
N VAL A 446 -1.23 45.62 9.89
CA VAL A 446 -1.51 46.97 9.42
C VAL A 446 -0.21 47.81 9.33
N VAL A 447 0.67 47.69 10.35
CA VAL A 447 1.98 48.38 10.34
C VAL A 447 2.86 47.89 9.18
N VAL A 448 3.03 46.57 9.02
CA VAL A 448 3.85 45.99 7.96
C VAL A 448 3.38 46.44 6.58
N ARG A 449 2.09 46.46 6.31
CA ARG A 449 1.52 46.94 5.05
C ARG A 449 1.66 48.44 4.84
N SER A 450 1.52 49.20 5.93
CA SER A 450 1.74 50.67 5.85
C SER A 450 3.18 51.00 5.45
N ILE A 451 4.15 50.29 6.01
CA ILE A 451 5.56 50.41 5.63
C ILE A 451 5.78 50.07 4.15
N ALA A 452 5.18 48.94 3.70
CA ALA A 452 5.29 48.51 2.30
C ALA A 452 4.68 49.53 1.34
N LYS A 453 3.53 50.13 1.70
CA LYS A 453 2.87 51.20 0.93
C LYS A 453 3.72 52.46 0.87
N ASP A 454 4.21 52.94 2.03
CA ASP A 454 5.06 54.10 2.11
C ASP A 454 6.37 53.95 1.32
N ASP A 455 6.96 52.76 1.33
CA ASP A 455 8.15 52.44 0.54
C ASP A 455 7.85 52.53 -0.97
N ALA A 456 6.68 52.02 -1.41
CA ALA A 456 6.27 52.13 -2.81
C ALA A 456 6.06 53.58 -3.27
N GLU A 457 5.52 54.42 -2.38
CA GLU A 457 5.26 55.85 -2.68
C GLU A 457 6.53 56.70 -2.65
N ARG A 458 7.49 56.39 -1.76
CA ARG A 458 8.68 57.22 -1.49
C ARG A 458 9.97 56.66 -2.06
N GLY A 459 9.94 55.45 -2.64
CA GLY A 459 11.13 54.77 -3.15
C GLY A 459 12.11 54.37 -2.06
N THR A 460 11.61 54.06 -0.85
CA THR A 460 12.40 53.57 0.28
C THR A 460 12.35 52.04 0.39
N ASP A 461 13.16 51.48 1.28
CA ASP A 461 13.29 50.03 1.50
C ASP A 461 13.13 49.66 3.01
N ASN A 462 12.30 50.41 3.74
CA ASN A 462 12.08 50.21 5.18
C ASN A 462 11.40 48.89 5.49
N TYR A 463 10.56 48.37 4.60
CA TYR A 463 9.90 47.06 4.72
C TYR A 463 10.96 45.94 4.80
N GLN A 464 11.88 45.90 3.84
CA GLN A 464 12.96 44.93 3.84
C GLN A 464 13.94 45.16 5.00
N PHE A 465 14.28 46.40 5.30
CA PHE A 465 15.19 46.74 6.39
C PHE A 465 14.65 46.28 7.75
N LEU A 466 13.38 46.55 8.07
CA LEU A 466 12.76 46.13 9.32
C LEU A 466 12.72 44.60 9.42
N TYR A 467 12.35 43.88 8.36
CA TYR A 467 12.38 42.43 8.33
C TYR A 467 13.78 41.88 8.67
N GLU A 468 14.82 42.40 8.00
CA GLU A 468 16.19 41.97 8.23
C GLU A 468 16.66 42.28 9.66
N TYR A 469 16.29 43.44 10.19
CA TYR A 469 16.59 43.83 11.56
C TYR A 469 15.97 42.86 12.59
N LEU A 470 14.71 42.49 12.41
CA LEU A 470 14.01 41.52 13.25
C LEU A 470 14.62 40.12 13.12
N MET A 471 14.92 39.68 11.90
CA MET A 471 15.54 38.36 11.63
C MET A 471 16.97 38.25 12.19
N CYS A 472 17.71 39.35 12.26
CA CYS A 472 19.01 39.43 12.91
C CYS A 472 18.92 39.65 14.43
N GLU A 473 17.77 39.39 15.05
CA GLU A 473 17.55 39.51 16.50
C GLU A 473 17.93 40.90 17.04
N ARG A 474 17.71 41.97 16.25
CA ARG A 474 18.03 43.35 16.59
C ARG A 474 19.55 43.65 16.77
N ARG A 475 20.41 42.75 16.28
CA ARG A 475 21.86 42.90 16.39
C ARG A 475 22.36 43.86 15.31
N ALA A 476 22.44 45.16 15.64
CA ALA A 476 22.80 46.20 14.69
C ALA A 476 24.13 45.94 13.92
N ASN A 477 25.08 45.25 14.54
CA ASN A 477 26.35 44.90 13.86
C ASN A 477 26.13 43.88 12.75
N ILE A 478 25.30 42.86 12.97
CA ILE A 478 24.98 41.80 11.98
C ILE A 478 24.16 42.40 10.84
N VAL A 479 23.21 43.29 11.15
CA VAL A 479 22.41 44.00 10.15
C VAL A 479 23.29 44.89 9.30
N ALA A 480 24.22 45.64 9.94
CA ALA A 480 25.16 46.50 9.27
C ALA A 480 26.04 45.76 8.27
N GLU A 481 26.57 44.60 8.66
CA GLU A 481 27.35 43.74 7.78
C GLU A 481 26.49 43.19 6.61
N LYS A 482 25.31 42.69 6.92
CA LYS A 482 24.40 42.10 5.92
C LYS A 482 23.88 43.08 4.89
N LEU A 483 23.60 44.31 5.31
CA LEU A 483 23.07 45.37 4.43
C LEU A 483 24.14 46.37 3.94
N HIS A 484 25.43 46.07 4.19
CA HIS A 484 26.56 46.90 3.77
C HIS A 484 26.44 48.37 4.23
N MET A 485 26.02 48.59 5.48
CA MET A 485 25.85 49.93 6.04
C MET A 485 26.60 50.12 7.36
N HIS A 486 26.78 51.39 7.80
CA HIS A 486 27.39 51.64 9.09
C HIS A 486 26.43 51.37 10.25
N ARG A 487 26.91 50.84 11.36
CA ARG A 487 26.10 50.49 12.55
C ARG A 487 25.25 51.64 13.06
N ASN A 488 25.75 52.86 13.03
CA ASN A 488 25.02 54.06 13.48
C ASN A 488 23.81 54.34 12.56
N ASN A 489 23.95 54.06 11.26
CA ASN A 489 22.84 54.21 10.32
C ASN A 489 21.73 53.19 10.60
N VAL A 490 22.11 51.98 11.00
CA VAL A 490 21.11 50.97 11.41
C VAL A 490 20.31 51.47 12.60
N LYS A 491 20.97 52.02 13.65
CA LYS A 491 20.29 52.55 14.83
C LYS A 491 19.39 53.74 14.47
N TYR A 492 19.91 54.69 13.75
CA TYR A 492 19.13 55.86 13.32
C TYR A 492 17.90 55.47 12.51
N ARG A 493 18.06 54.51 11.63
CA ARG A 493 16.97 54.05 10.76
C ARG A 493 15.90 53.31 11.52
N ILE A 494 16.24 52.44 12.49
CA ILE A 494 15.27 51.76 13.31
C ILE A 494 14.50 52.73 14.22
N ASP A 495 15.19 53.66 14.87
CA ASP A 495 14.56 54.66 15.72
C ASP A 495 13.54 55.53 14.92
N ARG A 496 13.85 55.83 13.66
CA ARG A 496 12.96 56.55 12.75
C ARG A 496 11.72 55.70 12.37
N ILE A 497 11.89 54.41 12.12
CA ILE A 497 10.79 53.50 11.79
C ILE A 497 9.90 53.33 13.04
N GLU A 498 10.49 53.08 14.20
CA GLU A 498 9.73 52.94 15.47
C GLU A 498 8.91 54.19 15.75
N GLY A 499 9.50 55.38 15.59
CA GLY A 499 8.78 56.63 15.79
C GLY A 499 7.70 56.90 14.73
N ALA A 500 7.94 56.57 13.47
CA ALA A 500 6.97 56.79 12.39
C ALA A 500 5.73 55.95 12.46
N TYR A 501 5.87 54.69 12.92
CA TYR A 501 4.77 53.70 12.94
C TYR A 501 4.29 53.34 14.36
N GLY A 502 4.86 53.98 15.40
CA GLY A 502 4.47 53.79 16.78
C GLY A 502 4.79 52.40 17.34
N ILE A 503 5.82 51.75 16.83
CA ILE A 503 6.20 50.37 17.24
C ILE A 503 7.41 50.40 18.18
N ASP A 504 7.45 49.45 19.10
CA ASP A 504 8.62 49.20 19.97
C ASP A 504 9.14 47.77 19.69
N THR A 505 10.22 47.70 18.90
CA THR A 505 10.82 46.39 18.59
C THR A 505 11.54 45.77 19.81
N SER A 506 11.64 46.48 20.96
CA SER A 506 12.14 45.88 22.20
C SER A 506 11.13 44.92 22.83
N ASP A 507 9.83 45.07 22.56
CA ASP A 507 8.78 44.15 22.99
C ASP A 507 8.87 42.82 22.25
N PRO A 508 9.12 41.71 22.96
CA PRO A 508 9.18 40.39 22.33
C PRO A 508 7.86 39.93 21.67
N ALA A 509 6.71 40.27 22.25
CA ALA A 509 5.41 39.92 21.72
C ALA A 509 5.13 40.64 20.41
N LEU A 510 5.42 41.95 20.34
CA LEU A 510 5.28 42.71 19.12
C LEU A 510 6.26 42.24 18.03
N ARG A 511 7.52 41.91 18.38
CA ARG A 511 8.47 41.32 17.41
C ARG A 511 7.93 40.04 16.79
N PHE A 512 7.40 39.15 17.61
CA PHE A 512 6.81 37.90 17.11
C PHE A 512 5.63 38.21 16.18
N ALA A 513 4.74 39.10 16.59
CA ALA A 513 3.59 39.50 15.79
C ALA A 513 3.99 40.16 14.44
N LEU A 514 5.02 41.03 14.43
CA LEU A 514 5.54 41.63 13.21
C LEU A 514 6.13 40.59 12.26
N LEU A 515 6.97 39.66 12.76
CA LEU A 515 7.55 38.59 11.94
C LEU A 515 6.44 37.65 11.40
N PHE A 516 5.41 37.44 12.18
CA PHE A 516 4.24 36.65 11.77
C PHE A 516 3.47 37.39 10.66
N ALA A 517 3.26 38.70 10.83
CA ALA A 517 2.60 39.55 9.84
C ALA A 517 3.35 39.58 8.48
N TYR A 518 4.67 39.65 8.48
CA TYR A 518 5.46 39.50 7.25
C TYR A 518 5.19 38.20 6.52
N ARG A 519 5.02 37.10 7.26
CA ARG A 519 4.72 35.80 6.66
C ARG A 519 3.32 35.72 6.05
N PHE A 520 2.35 36.39 6.64
CA PHE A 520 0.99 36.46 6.09
C PHE A 520 0.92 37.37 4.86
N ASP A 521 1.61 38.49 4.87
CA ASP A 521 1.70 39.37 3.73
C ASP A 521 2.30 38.65 2.50
N ASP A 522 3.36 37.88 2.70
CA ASP A 522 3.95 37.01 1.68
C ASP A 522 2.95 36.02 1.07
N ILE A 523 2.06 35.43 1.91
CA ILE A 523 1.06 34.44 1.46
C ILE A 523 -0.05 35.10 0.65
N GLU A 524 -0.51 36.29 1.05
CA GLU A 524 -1.51 37.03 0.31
C GLU A 524 -0.99 37.46 -1.08
N ILE A 525 0.29 37.86 -1.16
CA ILE A 525 0.97 38.09 -2.43
C ILE A 525 0.95 36.82 -3.31
N MET A 526 1.21 35.63 -2.72
CA MET A 526 1.20 34.38 -3.45
C MET A 526 -0.21 33.94 -3.90
N GLN A 527 -1.25 34.25 -3.11
CA GLN A 527 -2.65 33.92 -3.45
C GLN A 527 -3.21 34.84 -4.54
N ASN A 528 -2.84 36.12 -4.53
CA ASN A 528 -3.27 37.11 -5.52
C ASN A 528 -2.50 37.02 -6.85
N ALA A 529 -1.45 36.24 -6.93
CA ALA A 529 -0.67 35.97 -8.14
C ALA A 529 -1.23 34.85 -9.03
N GLN A 530 -2.34 34.25 -8.64
CA GLN A 530 -3.11 33.23 -9.40
C GLN A 530 -4.21 33.92 -10.21
#